data_f72623673407809f271370a8613dad4e
#
_entry.id   f72623673407809f271370a8613dad4e
#
_cell.length_a   1.000
_cell.length_b   1.000
_cell.length_c   1.000
_cell.angle_alpha   90.00
_cell.angle_beta   90.00
_cell.angle_gamma   90.00
#
_symmetry.space_group_name_H-M   'P 1'
#
loop_
_entity.id
_entity.type
_entity.pdbx_description
1 polymer ?
#
loop_
_entity_poly.entity_id
_entity_poly.type
_entity_poly.pdbx_seq_one_letter_code
_entity_poly.pdbx_strand_id
1 'polypeptide(L)'
;MKRALVIASLAFFCLTPFAQSKEFSLTASSSVPAAKGRVDVNKDQNGNRKVKLEVQHLAKPSTLTPAQTNYVVWILARGREPENKGQLSVNEKLEGKLETTTPYEAFDIFVTAEGNPNVAAPEGLEVLRGTVQP
;
A
#
# COMPACT_ATOMS: atom_id res chain seq x y z
N MET A 1 62.64 -27.86 3.77
CA MET A 1 61.32 -27.97 4.44
C MET A 1 60.42 -26.86 3.96
N LYS A 2 59.43 -27.21 3.21
CA LYS A 2 58.42 -26.21 2.74
C LYS A 2 57.35 -26.10 3.76
N ARG A 3 57.25 -24.94 4.41
CA ARG A 3 56.11 -24.66 5.32
C ARG A 3 54.98 -24.11 4.44
N ALA A 4 53.89 -24.83 4.33
CA ALA A 4 52.68 -24.36 3.71
C ALA A 4 51.99 -23.41 4.65
N LEU A 5 51.87 -22.15 4.28
CA LEU A 5 51.07 -21.17 4.97
C LEU A 5 49.63 -21.34 4.52
N VAL A 6 48.81 -21.92 5.36
CA VAL A 6 47.36 -21.97 5.14
C VAL A 6 46.80 -20.62 5.60
N ILE A 7 46.53 -19.74 4.63
CA ILE A 7 45.78 -18.53 4.88
C ILE A 7 44.31 -18.94 4.95
N ALA A 8 43.79 -19.07 6.15
CA ALA A 8 42.34 -19.20 6.34
C ALA A 8 41.71 -17.83 6.04
N SER A 9 41.20 -17.69 4.83
CA SER A 9 40.38 -16.55 4.48
C SER A 9 39.07 -16.63 5.23
N LEU A 10 38.95 -15.87 6.32
CA LEU A 10 37.71 -15.71 7.05
C LEU A 10 36.81 -14.81 6.20
N ALA A 11 35.95 -15.40 5.37
CA ALA A 11 34.92 -14.67 4.68
C ALA A 11 33.92 -14.16 5.72
N PHE A 12 34.05 -12.90 6.09
CA PHE A 12 33.07 -12.21 6.92
C PHE A 12 31.82 -12.01 6.08
N PHE A 13 30.86 -12.94 6.18
CA PHE A 13 29.56 -12.81 5.57
C PHE A 13 28.80 -11.75 6.38
N CYS A 14 28.85 -10.51 5.92
CA CYS A 14 28.03 -9.43 6.46
C CYS A 14 26.59 -9.71 6.08
N LEU A 15 25.83 -10.39 6.94
CA LEU A 15 24.40 -10.52 6.85
C LEU A 15 23.80 -9.13 7.12
N THR A 16 23.62 -8.33 6.07
CA THR A 16 22.77 -7.16 6.16
C THR A 16 21.35 -7.65 6.38
N PRO A 17 20.66 -7.26 7.45
CA PRO A 17 19.25 -7.60 7.58
C PRO A 17 18.48 -6.86 6.48
N PHE A 18 18.03 -7.58 5.47
CA PHE A 18 17.05 -7.05 4.53
C PHE A 18 15.77 -6.80 5.31
N ALA A 19 15.35 -5.53 5.39
CA ALA A 19 14.01 -5.20 5.83
C ALA A 19 13.05 -5.89 4.86
N GLN A 20 12.41 -6.98 5.30
CA GLN A 20 11.47 -7.71 4.47
C GLN A 20 10.20 -6.90 4.32
N SER A 21 9.94 -6.42 3.10
CA SER A 21 8.62 -5.89 2.76
C SER A 21 7.64 -7.04 2.64
N LYS A 22 6.45 -6.85 3.19
CA LYS A 22 5.32 -7.76 2.99
C LYS A 22 4.40 -7.16 1.95
N GLU A 23 3.96 -7.99 1.01
CA GLU A 23 3.05 -7.61 -0.05
C GLU A 23 1.67 -8.20 0.19
N PHE A 24 0.64 -7.38 0.01
CA PHE A 24 -0.76 -7.78 0.14
C PHE A 24 -1.51 -7.33 -1.11
N SER A 25 -2.45 -8.15 -1.56
CA SER A 25 -3.30 -7.82 -2.70
C SER A 25 -4.61 -7.19 -2.25
N LEU A 26 -5.10 -6.23 -3.03
CA LEU A 26 -6.41 -5.65 -2.85
C LEU A 26 -7.41 -6.30 -3.80
N THR A 27 -8.63 -6.50 -3.33
CA THR A 27 -9.74 -7.02 -4.12
C THR A 27 -10.54 -5.87 -4.72
N ALA A 28 -10.79 -5.93 -6.02
CA ALA A 28 -11.60 -4.95 -6.72
C ALA A 28 -13.10 -5.21 -6.52
N SER A 29 -13.88 -4.13 -6.41
CA SER A 29 -15.33 -4.22 -6.44
C SER A 29 -15.85 -4.50 -7.85
N SER A 30 -17.10 -4.89 -7.96
CA SER A 30 -17.77 -5.14 -9.26
C SER A 30 -17.85 -3.89 -10.14
N SER A 31 -17.71 -2.70 -9.57
CA SER A 31 -17.71 -1.43 -10.32
C SER A 31 -16.42 -1.20 -11.11
N VAL A 32 -15.34 -1.85 -10.72
CA VAL A 32 -14.01 -1.73 -11.36
C VAL A 32 -13.35 -3.11 -11.50
N PRO A 33 -13.97 -4.04 -12.23
CA PRO A 33 -13.57 -5.46 -12.21
C PRO A 33 -12.17 -5.71 -12.75
N ALA A 34 -11.63 -4.82 -13.58
CA ALA A 34 -10.29 -4.94 -14.14
C ALA A 34 -9.20 -4.40 -13.21
N ALA A 35 -9.56 -3.66 -12.17
CA ALA A 35 -8.60 -3.02 -11.28
C ALA A 35 -7.81 -4.04 -10.48
N LYS A 36 -6.52 -3.77 -10.33
CA LYS A 36 -5.60 -4.54 -9.49
C LYS A 36 -4.91 -3.59 -8.55
N GLY A 37 -4.88 -3.95 -7.29
CA GLY A 37 -4.15 -3.20 -6.27
C GLY A 37 -3.24 -4.10 -5.48
N ARG A 38 -2.10 -3.57 -5.11
CA ARG A 38 -1.19 -4.22 -4.16
C ARG A 38 -0.64 -3.18 -3.20
N VAL A 39 -0.31 -3.63 -2.02
CA VAL A 39 0.31 -2.79 -1.02
C VAL A 39 1.55 -3.47 -0.47
N ASP A 40 2.66 -2.74 -0.47
CA ASP A 40 3.91 -3.15 0.16
C ASP A 40 4.03 -2.44 1.51
N VAL A 41 4.33 -3.20 2.55
CA VAL A 41 4.43 -2.68 3.91
C VAL A 41 5.80 -2.98 4.47
N ASN A 42 6.50 -1.94 4.90
CA ASN A 42 7.80 -2.01 5.54
C ASN A 42 7.77 -1.35 6.90
N LYS A 43 8.50 -1.92 7.85
CA LYS A 43 8.72 -1.27 9.14
C LYS A 43 9.81 -0.21 9.00
N ASP A 44 9.52 1.02 9.44
CA ASP A 44 10.50 2.08 9.47
C ASP A 44 11.34 2.08 10.77
N GLN A 45 12.29 3.02 10.88
CA GLN A 45 13.17 3.13 12.04
C GLN A 45 12.44 3.53 13.33
N ASN A 46 11.28 4.16 13.21
CA ASN A 46 10.48 4.66 14.33
C ASN A 46 9.41 3.65 14.80
N GLY A 47 9.40 2.45 14.22
CA GLY A 47 8.39 1.44 14.52
C GLY A 47 7.06 1.63 13.80
N ASN A 48 6.95 2.64 12.94
CA ASN A 48 5.80 2.81 12.06
C ASN A 48 5.87 1.86 10.87
N ARG A 49 4.75 1.67 10.21
CA ARG A 49 4.67 0.96 8.93
C ARG A 49 4.66 1.96 7.78
N LYS A 50 5.62 1.82 6.88
CA LYS A 50 5.61 2.52 5.60
C LYS A 50 4.76 1.71 4.63
N VAL A 51 3.73 2.34 4.09
CA VAL A 51 2.72 1.71 3.23
C VAL A 51 2.83 2.30 1.83
N LYS A 52 3.09 1.44 0.86
CA LYS A 52 3.14 1.83 -0.55
C LYS A 52 2.01 1.11 -1.29
N LEU A 53 1.03 1.87 -1.74
CA LEU A 53 -0.08 1.38 -2.55
C LEU A 53 0.20 1.62 -4.03
N GLU A 54 0.04 0.58 -4.83
CA GLU A 54 0.07 0.64 -6.30
C GLU A 54 -1.20 0.05 -6.86
N VAL A 55 -1.82 0.76 -7.80
CA VAL A 55 -3.01 0.29 -8.49
C VAL A 55 -2.78 0.30 -9.99
N GLN A 56 -3.39 -0.66 -10.69
CA GLN A 56 -3.37 -0.80 -12.14
C GLN A 56 -4.78 -1.03 -12.64
N HIS A 57 -5.06 -0.59 -13.85
CA HIS A 57 -6.35 -0.75 -14.52
C HIS A 57 -7.53 -0.22 -13.69
N LEU A 58 -7.30 0.84 -12.93
CA LEU A 58 -8.34 1.51 -12.17
C LEU A 58 -8.99 2.58 -13.04
N ALA A 59 -10.26 2.39 -13.38
CA ALA A 59 -11.02 3.33 -14.15
C ALA A 59 -11.01 4.73 -13.53
N LYS A 60 -11.03 5.79 -14.34
CA LYS A 60 -11.11 7.16 -13.82
C LYS A 60 -12.40 7.33 -13.03
N PRO A 61 -12.39 8.08 -11.91
CA PRO A 61 -13.59 8.21 -11.07
C PRO A 61 -14.77 8.84 -11.79
N SER A 62 -14.53 9.64 -12.82
CA SER A 62 -15.58 10.24 -13.66
C SER A 62 -16.38 9.22 -14.47
N THR A 63 -15.85 8.02 -14.67
CA THR A 63 -16.53 6.94 -15.43
C THR A 63 -17.42 6.06 -14.56
N LEU A 64 -17.40 6.25 -13.26
CA LEU A 64 -18.22 5.49 -12.32
C LEU A 64 -19.67 5.99 -12.30
N THR A 65 -20.57 5.18 -11.76
CA THR A 65 -21.98 5.54 -11.54
C THR A 65 -22.29 5.44 -10.04
N PRO A 66 -22.54 6.58 -9.35
CA PRO A 66 -22.44 7.94 -9.84
C PRO A 66 -21.02 8.38 -10.14
N ALA A 67 -20.84 9.30 -11.08
CA ALA A 67 -19.54 9.86 -11.42
C ALA A 67 -18.97 10.65 -10.25
N GLN A 68 -17.68 10.46 -9.98
CA GLN A 68 -16.94 11.16 -8.94
C GLN A 68 -15.72 11.85 -9.53
N THR A 69 -15.01 12.62 -8.74
CA THR A 69 -13.85 13.39 -9.18
C THR A 69 -12.52 12.89 -8.63
N ASN A 70 -12.55 12.17 -7.53
CA ASN A 70 -11.34 11.79 -6.79
C ASN A 70 -11.42 10.36 -6.27
N TYR A 71 -10.26 9.73 -6.11
CA TYR A 71 -10.10 8.55 -5.26
C TYR A 71 -9.40 8.96 -3.98
N VAL A 72 -9.85 8.40 -2.86
CA VAL A 72 -9.26 8.61 -1.54
C VAL A 72 -8.86 7.27 -0.94
N VAL A 73 -7.66 7.23 -0.38
CA VAL A 73 -7.13 6.05 0.30
C VAL A 73 -7.37 6.16 1.80
N TRP A 74 -7.85 5.07 2.38
CA TRP A 74 -8.20 4.97 3.79
C TRP A 74 -7.44 3.84 4.46
N ILE A 75 -7.05 4.07 5.71
CA ILE A 75 -6.56 3.02 6.60
C ILE A 75 -7.52 2.91 7.77
N LEU A 76 -7.96 1.68 8.04
CA LEU A 76 -8.89 1.35 9.12
C LEU A 76 -8.26 0.30 10.03
N ALA A 77 -7.83 0.71 11.20
CA ALA A 77 -7.39 -0.19 12.26
C ALA A 77 -8.58 -0.66 13.10
N ARG A 78 -8.46 -1.85 13.68
CA ARG A 78 -9.51 -2.44 14.50
C ARG A 78 -9.89 -1.54 15.68
N GLY A 79 -11.18 -1.27 15.83
CA GLY A 79 -11.69 -0.44 16.92
C GLY A 79 -11.45 1.06 16.73
N ARG A 80 -11.07 1.48 15.53
CA ARG A 80 -10.81 2.86 15.18
C ARG A 80 -11.66 3.31 14.00
N GLU A 81 -11.72 4.62 13.80
CA GLU A 81 -12.36 5.23 12.64
C GLU A 81 -11.42 5.17 11.43
N PRO A 82 -11.95 5.10 10.19
CA PRO A 82 -11.12 5.21 9.00
C PRO A 82 -10.37 6.53 8.95
N GLU A 83 -9.11 6.47 8.58
CA GLU A 83 -8.24 7.63 8.42
C GLU A 83 -8.02 7.93 6.94
N ASN A 84 -8.29 9.15 6.53
CA ASN A 84 -7.98 9.64 5.19
C ASN A 84 -6.46 9.76 5.04
N LYS A 85 -5.87 8.97 4.14
CA LYS A 85 -4.42 8.98 3.89
C LYS A 85 -4.03 9.78 2.65
N GLY A 86 -4.98 10.32 1.95
CA GLY A 86 -4.75 11.18 0.82
C GLY A 86 -5.42 10.75 -0.46
N GLN A 87 -5.28 11.59 -1.46
CA GLN A 87 -5.84 11.37 -2.78
C GLN A 87 -4.94 10.43 -3.59
N LEU A 88 -5.57 9.46 -4.25
CA LEU A 88 -4.90 8.60 -5.22
C LEU A 88 -5.21 9.12 -6.62
N SER A 89 -4.20 9.65 -7.30
CA SER A 89 -4.34 10.13 -8.68
C SER A 89 -4.07 8.99 -9.65
N VAL A 90 -4.95 8.86 -10.65
CA VAL A 90 -4.84 7.86 -11.72
C VAL A 90 -4.39 8.57 -12.99
N ASN A 91 -3.31 8.07 -13.59
CA ASN A 91 -2.73 8.62 -14.81
C ASN A 91 -3.47 8.14 -16.07
N GLU A 92 -2.99 8.54 -17.27
CA GLU A 92 -3.56 8.15 -18.56
C GLU A 92 -3.55 6.64 -18.80
N LYS A 93 -2.62 5.92 -18.14
CA LYS A 93 -2.51 4.45 -18.22
C LYS A 93 -3.37 3.73 -17.19
N LEU A 94 -4.21 4.46 -16.46
CA LEU A 94 -5.06 3.95 -15.38
C LEU A 94 -4.27 3.34 -14.23
N GLU A 95 -3.10 3.90 -13.95
CA GLU A 95 -2.21 3.51 -12.86
C GLU A 95 -2.13 4.63 -11.82
N GLY A 96 -2.00 4.25 -10.57
CA GLY A 96 -1.81 5.19 -9.47
C GLY A 96 -0.93 4.64 -8.37
N LYS A 97 -0.30 5.54 -7.62
CA LYS A 97 0.57 5.21 -6.48
C LYS A 97 0.32 6.18 -5.35
N LEU A 98 0.41 5.67 -4.13
CA LEU A 98 0.39 6.49 -2.92
C LEU A 98 1.30 5.87 -1.86
N GLU A 99 2.12 6.69 -1.24
CA GLU A 99 2.92 6.31 -0.08
C GLU A 99 2.39 7.01 1.16
N THR A 100 2.28 6.29 2.25
CA THR A 100 1.87 6.83 3.55
C THR A 100 2.49 6.01 4.69
N THR A 101 2.30 6.46 5.90
CA THR A 101 2.75 5.76 7.10
C THR A 101 1.59 5.57 8.06
N THR A 102 1.68 4.52 8.87
CA THR A 102 0.71 4.23 9.92
C THR A 102 1.41 3.57 11.11
N PRO A 103 1.00 3.85 12.35
CA PRO A 103 1.55 3.17 13.52
C PRO A 103 0.98 1.77 13.73
N TYR A 104 -0.05 1.38 12.97
CA TYR A 104 -0.75 0.12 13.15
C TYR A 104 -0.04 -1.04 12.46
N GLU A 105 0.00 -2.19 13.11
CA GLU A 105 0.57 -3.43 12.55
C GLU A 105 -0.44 -4.19 11.71
N ALA A 106 -1.71 -4.09 12.06
CA ALA A 106 -2.82 -4.74 11.36
C ALA A 106 -3.90 -3.71 11.05
N PHE A 107 -4.33 -3.66 9.80
CA PHE A 107 -5.33 -2.70 9.33
C PHE A 107 -5.92 -3.13 8.00
N ASP A 108 -7.09 -2.61 7.68
CA ASP A 108 -7.60 -2.63 6.33
C ASP A 108 -7.14 -1.38 5.59
N ILE A 109 -6.81 -1.53 4.31
CA ILE A 109 -6.58 -0.43 3.40
C ILE A 109 -7.63 -0.51 2.28
N PHE A 110 -8.29 0.59 2.01
CA PHE A 110 -9.31 0.62 0.97
C PHE A 110 -9.33 1.96 0.26
N VAL A 111 -9.92 1.97 -0.92
CA VAL A 111 -10.03 3.13 -1.79
C VAL A 111 -11.49 3.39 -2.08
N THR A 112 -11.91 4.64 -1.92
CA THR A 112 -13.27 5.10 -2.27
C THR A 112 -13.23 6.18 -3.34
N ALA A 113 -14.30 6.25 -4.12
CA ALA A 113 -14.51 7.34 -5.07
C ALA A 113 -15.31 8.45 -4.37
N GLU A 114 -14.75 9.66 -4.33
CA GLU A 114 -15.29 10.79 -3.58
C GLU A 114 -15.42 12.03 -4.44
N GLY A 115 -16.36 12.90 -4.10
CA GLY A 115 -16.46 14.22 -4.71
C GLY A 115 -15.48 15.24 -4.12
N ASN A 116 -15.01 15.01 -2.90
CA ASN A 116 -14.04 15.84 -2.20
C ASN A 116 -12.92 14.97 -1.63
N PRO A 117 -11.64 15.22 -1.97
CA PRO A 117 -10.53 14.41 -1.47
C PRO A 117 -10.23 14.61 0.03
N ASN A 118 -10.78 15.63 0.65
CA ASN A 118 -10.52 15.98 2.05
C ASN A 118 -11.65 15.53 2.99
N VAL A 119 -12.52 14.61 2.56
CA VAL A 119 -13.59 14.09 3.43
C VAL A 119 -13.00 13.44 4.68
N ALA A 120 -13.65 13.65 5.82
CA ALA A 120 -13.21 13.11 7.10
C ALA A 120 -13.58 11.64 7.27
N ALA A 121 -14.60 11.17 6.58
CA ALA A 121 -15.09 9.80 6.58
C ALA A 121 -15.47 9.36 5.16
N PRO A 122 -15.38 8.06 4.82
CA PRO A 122 -15.80 7.58 3.51
C PRO A 122 -17.30 7.84 3.27
N GLU A 123 -17.61 8.49 2.18
CA GLU A 123 -19.00 8.78 1.77
C GLU A 123 -19.36 8.10 0.47
N GLY A 124 -18.37 7.84 -0.37
CA GLY A 124 -18.56 7.33 -1.72
C GLY A 124 -18.35 5.83 -1.85
N LEU A 125 -18.38 5.38 -3.10
CA LEU A 125 -18.27 3.97 -3.45
C LEU A 125 -16.87 3.43 -3.16
N GLU A 126 -16.81 2.32 -2.43
CA GLU A 126 -15.57 1.58 -2.24
C GLU A 126 -15.24 0.79 -3.53
N VAL A 127 -14.02 0.96 -4.02
CA VAL A 127 -13.57 0.33 -5.27
C VAL A 127 -12.51 -0.76 -5.07
N LEU A 128 -11.68 -0.64 -4.04
CA LEU A 128 -10.64 -1.61 -3.70
C LEU A 128 -10.54 -1.76 -2.18
N ARG A 129 -10.24 -2.98 -1.72
CA ARG A 129 -9.99 -3.26 -0.31
C ARG A 129 -9.01 -4.41 -0.13
N GLY A 130 -8.13 -4.28 0.85
CA GLY A 130 -7.23 -5.32 1.29
C GLY A 130 -7.02 -5.28 2.78
N THR A 131 -6.55 -6.40 3.35
CA THR A 131 -6.24 -6.53 4.77
C THR A 131 -4.75 -6.76 4.94
N VAL A 132 -4.12 -5.93 5.76
CA VAL A 132 -2.70 -6.03 6.11
C VAL A 132 -2.59 -6.66 7.49
N GLN A 133 -1.77 -7.72 7.59
CA GLN A 133 -1.50 -8.43 8.83
C GLN A 133 0.00 -8.40 9.15
N PRO A 134 0.36 -8.54 10.43
CA PRO A 134 1.78 -8.59 10.82
C PRO A 134 2.56 -9.73 10.17
#